data_aa6aba1126d5448d2c238ccf52299534
#
_entry.id   aa6aba1126d5448d2c238ccf52299534
#
_cell.length_a   1.000
_cell.length_b   1.000
_cell.length_c   1.000
_cell.angle_alpha   90.00
_cell.angle_beta   90.00
_cell.angle_gamma   90.00
#
_symmetry.space_group_name_H-M   'P 1'
#
loop_
_entity.id
_entity.type
_entity.pdbx_description
1 polymer ?
#
loop_
_entity_poly.entity_id
_entity_poly.type
_entity_poly.pdbx_seq_one_letter_code
_entity_poly.pdbx_strand_id
1 'polypeptide(L)'
;DKLIHAVKNVSLSVYAGEILGVAGVAGNGQRELVEAVTGLRPVTEGRIILNGTDITHTPPRKRIDLGIGSVPGERMTGLIPNMSIADNLILKSYLRPQFNKNQFLDRERIHDHVDQLIRKYSISTPSRETPVKLLSGGNIQRALLARELSDSPPVLIATHPTSGLDVGAIEFIWDLFIKERDTGRAILLISEDLEEIMALSDRIAVLFEGEVVGIVKPQETTPEQIGLLMAGAHRESSGGVQ
;
A
#
# COMPACT_ATOMS: atom_id res chain seq x y z
N ASP A 1 -27.04 14.83 11.13
CA ASP A 1 -25.91 13.89 11.08
C ASP A 1 -24.63 14.69 11.33
N LYS A 2 -23.97 14.47 12.47
CA LYS A 2 -22.64 15.03 12.72
C LYS A 2 -21.69 14.36 11.73
N LEU A 3 -21.10 15.14 10.82
CA LEU A 3 -19.98 14.68 9.98
C LEU A 3 -18.84 14.26 10.93
N ILE A 4 -18.71 12.95 11.12
CA ILE A 4 -17.58 12.40 11.89
C ILE A 4 -16.37 12.43 10.96
N HIS A 5 -15.39 13.29 11.28
CA HIS A 5 -14.10 13.27 10.60
C HIS A 5 -13.36 11.99 10.97
N ALA A 6 -13.19 11.10 10.00
CA ALA A 6 -12.49 9.83 10.18
C ALA A 6 -10.97 10.02 10.34
N VAL A 7 -10.42 11.11 9.77
CA VAL A 7 -9.01 11.52 9.90
C VAL A 7 -8.99 12.96 10.36
N LYS A 8 -8.27 13.25 11.45
CA LYS A 8 -8.26 14.55 12.12
C LYS A 8 -6.82 15.05 12.30
N ASN A 9 -6.48 16.16 11.64
CA ASN A 9 -5.17 16.82 11.80
C ASN A 9 -3.95 15.90 11.68
N VAL A 10 -4.03 14.90 10.79
CA VAL A 10 -2.91 13.98 10.54
C VAL A 10 -1.84 14.67 9.72
N SER A 11 -0.63 14.75 10.27
CA SER A 11 0.57 15.21 9.58
C SER A 11 1.60 14.10 9.58
N LEU A 12 1.88 13.54 8.41
CA LEU A 12 2.84 12.46 8.20
C LEU A 12 3.77 12.78 7.03
N SER A 13 5.02 12.35 7.15
CA SER A 13 5.98 12.40 6.07
C SER A 13 6.60 11.02 5.89
N VAL A 14 6.68 10.54 4.65
CA VAL A 14 7.38 9.31 4.28
C VAL A 14 8.53 9.71 3.37
N TYR A 15 9.73 9.23 3.68
CA TYR A 15 10.95 9.60 2.96
C TYR A 15 11.37 8.52 1.96
N ALA A 16 12.14 8.91 0.95
CA ALA A 16 12.76 7.96 0.03
C ALA A 16 13.67 6.99 0.80
N GLY A 17 13.55 5.69 0.53
CA GLY A 17 14.28 4.64 1.26
C GLY A 17 13.76 4.40 2.68
N GLU A 18 12.50 4.72 2.95
CA GLU A 18 11.85 4.53 4.25
C GLU A 18 10.60 3.66 4.13
N ILE A 19 10.37 2.79 5.11
CA ILE A 19 9.09 2.19 5.40
C ILE A 19 8.50 2.90 6.62
N LEU A 20 7.46 3.72 6.42
CA LEU A 20 6.67 4.25 7.52
C LEU A 20 5.49 3.32 7.77
N GLY A 21 5.52 2.63 8.91
CA GLY A 21 4.40 1.84 9.40
C GLY A 21 3.31 2.74 9.99
N VAL A 22 2.05 2.42 9.73
CA VAL A 22 0.89 3.01 10.40
C VAL A 22 0.18 1.89 11.15
N ALA A 23 0.36 1.88 12.46
CA ALA A 23 -0.30 0.95 13.38
C ALA A 23 -1.63 1.54 13.88
N GLY A 24 -2.65 0.71 14.01
CA GLY A 24 -3.94 1.13 14.56
C GLY A 24 -4.96 0.01 14.45
N VAL A 25 -5.95 -0.04 15.34
CA VAL A 25 -7.07 -0.98 15.28
C VAL A 25 -8.01 -0.57 14.16
N ALA A 26 -8.66 -1.55 13.51
CA ALA A 26 -9.67 -1.29 12.47
C ALA A 26 -10.66 -0.18 12.85
N GLY A 27 -10.95 0.70 11.90
CA GLY A 27 -11.89 1.81 12.11
C GLY A 27 -11.29 3.10 12.69
N ASN A 28 -9.99 3.15 12.92
CA ASN A 28 -9.30 4.36 13.41
C ASN A 28 -8.91 5.36 12.30
N GLY A 29 -9.39 5.20 11.07
CA GLY A 29 -9.17 6.17 9.98
C GLY A 29 -8.08 5.75 8.97
N GLN A 30 -7.48 4.56 9.11
CA GLN A 30 -6.44 4.05 8.20
C GLN A 30 -6.94 3.97 6.75
N ARG A 31 -8.17 3.45 6.55
CA ARG A 31 -8.80 3.34 5.25
C ARG A 31 -9.00 4.71 4.61
N GLU A 32 -9.55 5.65 5.36
CA GLU A 32 -9.82 7.00 4.90
C GLU A 32 -8.53 7.74 4.56
N LEU A 33 -7.47 7.54 5.33
CA LEU A 33 -6.13 8.07 5.04
C LEU A 33 -5.61 7.55 3.70
N VAL A 34 -5.68 6.24 3.46
CA VAL A 34 -5.27 5.62 2.19
C VAL A 34 -6.11 6.12 1.02
N GLU A 35 -7.45 6.16 1.18
CA GLU A 35 -8.36 6.66 0.15
C GLU A 35 -8.09 8.14 -0.19
N ALA A 36 -7.76 8.97 0.81
CA ALA A 36 -7.37 10.36 0.60
C ALA A 36 -6.04 10.46 -0.16
N VAL A 37 -5.00 9.70 0.23
CA VAL A 37 -3.69 9.73 -0.42
C VAL A 37 -3.76 9.16 -1.84
N THR A 38 -4.59 8.17 -2.11
CA THR A 38 -4.79 7.60 -3.46
C THR A 38 -5.76 8.41 -4.32
N GLY A 39 -6.48 9.40 -3.74
CA GLY A 39 -7.44 10.26 -4.43
C GLY A 39 -8.83 9.64 -4.61
N LEU A 40 -9.09 8.50 -3.96
CA LEU A 40 -10.41 7.84 -3.97
C LEU A 40 -11.42 8.56 -3.07
N ARG A 41 -10.93 9.37 -2.13
CA ARG A 41 -11.74 10.22 -1.24
C ARG A 41 -11.25 11.67 -1.32
N PRO A 42 -12.15 12.65 -1.42
CA PRO A 42 -11.76 14.06 -1.39
C PRO A 42 -11.21 14.43 0.01
N VAL A 43 -10.18 15.27 0.01
CA VAL A 43 -9.63 15.90 1.22
C VAL A 43 -10.47 17.12 1.52
N THR A 44 -10.97 17.25 2.76
CA THR A 44 -11.76 18.39 3.20
C THR A 44 -10.89 19.55 3.64
N GLU A 45 -9.78 19.26 4.32
CA GLU A 45 -8.81 20.24 4.82
C GLU A 45 -7.39 19.67 4.76
N GLY A 46 -6.39 20.55 4.74
CA GLY A 46 -4.99 20.15 4.65
C GLY A 46 -4.50 19.94 3.22
N ARG A 47 -3.32 19.34 3.08
CA ARG A 47 -2.65 19.15 1.79
C ARG A 47 -1.92 17.81 1.72
N ILE A 48 -1.85 17.26 0.51
CA ILE A 48 -1.03 16.10 0.18
C ILE A 48 0.04 16.55 -0.82
N ILE A 49 1.30 16.39 -0.44
CA ILE A 49 2.44 16.82 -1.24
C ILE A 49 3.25 15.59 -1.67
N LEU A 50 3.49 15.46 -2.95
CA LEU A 50 4.36 14.42 -3.53
C LEU A 50 5.56 15.09 -4.20
N ASN A 51 6.76 14.87 -3.68
CA ASN A 51 8.01 15.44 -4.21
C ASN A 51 7.90 16.97 -4.47
N GLY A 52 7.35 17.71 -3.50
CA GLY A 52 7.14 19.16 -3.58
C GLY A 52 5.94 19.61 -4.41
N THR A 53 5.23 18.69 -5.07
CA THR A 53 4.03 18.98 -5.86
C THR A 53 2.78 18.75 -5.03
N ASP A 54 1.87 19.73 -4.97
CA ASP A 54 0.56 19.59 -4.35
C ASP A 54 -0.34 18.70 -5.23
N ILE A 55 -0.75 17.55 -4.68
CA ILE A 55 -1.62 16.59 -5.35
C ILE A 55 -2.99 16.46 -4.66
N THR A 56 -3.33 17.35 -3.73
CA THR A 56 -4.52 17.27 -2.88
C THR A 56 -5.79 17.02 -3.68
N HIS A 57 -5.98 17.75 -4.77
CA HIS A 57 -7.17 17.64 -5.63
C HIS A 57 -6.90 16.89 -6.95
N THR A 58 -5.78 16.19 -7.03
CA THR A 58 -5.41 15.42 -8.23
C THR A 58 -6.22 14.12 -8.28
N PRO A 59 -6.86 13.79 -9.41
CA PRO A 59 -7.66 12.58 -9.54
C PRO A 59 -6.79 11.29 -9.48
N PRO A 60 -7.37 10.13 -9.12
CA PRO A 60 -6.63 8.87 -8.90
C PRO A 60 -5.73 8.48 -10.09
N ARG A 61 -6.24 8.56 -11.32
CA ARG A 61 -5.45 8.22 -12.52
C ARG A 61 -4.16 9.02 -12.60
N LYS A 62 -4.24 10.33 -12.38
CA LYS A 62 -3.07 11.20 -12.44
C LYS A 62 -2.09 10.93 -11.30
N ARG A 63 -2.58 10.51 -10.11
CA ARG A 63 -1.70 10.10 -9.00
C ARG A 63 -0.93 8.82 -9.33
N ILE A 64 -1.56 7.87 -10.03
CA ILE A 64 -0.88 6.69 -10.58
C ILE A 64 0.21 7.11 -11.57
N ASP A 65 -0.11 8.03 -12.49
CA ASP A 65 0.86 8.54 -13.48
C ASP A 65 2.01 9.33 -12.83
N LEU A 66 1.78 9.94 -11.66
CA LEU A 66 2.81 10.60 -10.83
C LEU A 66 3.64 9.61 -10.01
N GLY A 67 3.29 8.32 -10.03
CA GLY A 67 4.05 7.25 -9.39
C GLY A 67 3.59 6.86 -8.00
N ILE A 68 2.29 6.89 -7.72
CA ILE A 68 1.73 6.27 -6.52
C ILE A 68 1.23 4.87 -6.86
N GLY A 69 1.93 3.84 -6.36
CA GLY A 69 1.45 2.46 -6.32
C GLY A 69 0.59 2.23 -5.08
N SER A 70 -0.45 1.40 -5.19
CA SER A 70 -1.31 1.09 -4.05
C SER A 70 -1.77 -0.36 -4.06
N VAL A 71 -1.47 -1.05 -2.97
CA VAL A 71 -1.90 -2.43 -2.68
C VAL A 71 -3.02 -2.36 -1.63
N PRO A 72 -4.28 -2.63 -2.00
CA PRO A 72 -5.40 -2.60 -1.05
C PRO A 72 -5.38 -3.81 -0.11
N GLY A 73 -5.96 -3.67 1.07
CA GLY A 73 -6.03 -4.74 2.06
C GLY A 73 -6.90 -5.92 1.61
N GLU A 74 -7.96 -5.66 0.87
CA GLU A 74 -8.74 -6.70 0.22
C GLU A 74 -8.20 -6.95 -1.20
N ARG A 75 -7.45 -8.05 -1.38
CA ARG A 75 -6.72 -8.39 -2.62
C ARG A 75 -7.59 -8.36 -3.86
N MET A 76 -8.81 -8.89 -3.75
CA MET A 76 -9.72 -9.01 -4.89
C MET A 76 -10.31 -7.67 -5.33
N THR A 77 -10.28 -6.64 -4.50
CA THR A 77 -10.67 -5.28 -4.93
C THR A 77 -9.61 -4.61 -5.79
N GLY A 78 -8.35 -5.08 -5.66
CA GLY A 78 -7.23 -4.57 -6.46
C GLY A 78 -7.12 -5.18 -7.85
N LEU A 79 -7.76 -6.32 -8.12
CA LEU A 79 -7.67 -7.08 -9.37
C LEU A 79 -9.06 -7.35 -9.95
N ILE A 80 -9.15 -7.70 -11.23
CA ILE A 80 -10.40 -8.10 -11.88
C ILE A 80 -10.46 -9.63 -11.93
N PRO A 81 -11.29 -10.29 -11.10
CA PRO A 81 -11.24 -11.73 -10.85
C PRO A 81 -11.34 -12.61 -12.08
N ASN A 82 -12.20 -12.23 -13.04
CA ASN A 82 -12.47 -13.01 -14.25
C ASN A 82 -11.50 -12.71 -15.42
N MET A 83 -10.67 -11.68 -15.30
CA MET A 83 -9.64 -11.37 -16.30
C MET A 83 -8.39 -12.23 -16.07
N SER A 84 -7.64 -12.45 -17.15
CA SER A 84 -6.36 -13.16 -17.11
C SER A 84 -5.32 -12.46 -16.22
N ILE A 85 -4.29 -13.16 -15.80
CA ILE A 85 -3.14 -12.57 -15.14
C ILE A 85 -2.51 -11.51 -16.04
N ALA A 86 -2.38 -11.80 -17.35
CA ALA A 86 -1.80 -10.89 -18.33
C ALA A 86 -2.54 -9.55 -18.36
N ASP A 87 -3.86 -9.59 -18.48
CA ASP A 87 -4.66 -8.37 -18.53
C ASP A 87 -4.64 -7.59 -17.21
N ASN A 88 -4.64 -8.31 -16.07
CA ASN A 88 -4.54 -7.68 -14.75
C ASN A 88 -3.19 -6.98 -14.56
N LEU A 89 -2.09 -7.60 -14.97
CA LEU A 89 -0.73 -7.04 -14.78
C LEU A 89 -0.51 -5.76 -15.59
N ILE A 90 -1.13 -5.61 -16.74
CA ILE A 90 -1.00 -4.41 -17.59
C ILE A 90 -2.10 -3.37 -17.37
N LEU A 91 -3.09 -3.64 -16.51
CA LEU A 91 -4.32 -2.83 -16.37
C LEU A 91 -4.05 -1.34 -16.13
N LYS A 92 -2.99 -1.00 -15.40
CA LYS A 92 -2.59 0.39 -15.13
C LYS A 92 -1.70 1.00 -16.20
N SER A 93 -1.03 0.18 -17.01
CA SER A 93 0.03 0.58 -17.95
C SER A 93 -0.30 0.34 -19.44
N TYR A 94 -1.46 -0.23 -19.77
CA TYR A 94 -1.82 -0.60 -21.16
C TYR A 94 -1.79 0.56 -22.15
N LEU A 95 -1.97 1.81 -21.70
CA LEU A 95 -1.87 3.01 -22.54
C LEU A 95 -0.43 3.43 -22.84
N ARG A 96 0.58 2.81 -22.24
CA ARG A 96 1.98 3.18 -22.48
C ARG A 96 2.41 2.86 -23.89
N PRO A 97 3.23 3.72 -24.53
CA PRO A 97 3.68 3.52 -25.91
C PRO A 97 4.29 2.15 -26.18
N GLN A 98 4.98 1.56 -25.19
CA GLN A 98 5.61 0.25 -25.32
C GLN A 98 4.65 -0.91 -25.53
N PHE A 99 3.37 -0.76 -25.12
CA PHE A 99 2.33 -1.78 -25.28
C PHE A 99 1.39 -1.47 -26.45
N ASN A 100 1.67 -0.40 -27.20
CA ASN A 100 0.81 0.05 -28.30
C ASN A 100 1.58 0.07 -29.64
N LYS A 101 0.96 -0.51 -30.66
CA LYS A 101 1.44 -0.48 -32.04
C LYS A 101 0.28 -0.06 -32.94
N ASN A 102 0.44 1.06 -33.65
CA ASN A 102 -0.59 1.57 -34.57
C ASN A 102 -1.99 1.66 -33.95
N GLN A 103 -2.10 2.18 -32.74
CA GLN A 103 -3.35 2.35 -31.95
C GLN A 103 -3.96 1.03 -31.43
N PHE A 104 -3.33 -0.11 -31.64
CA PHE A 104 -3.73 -1.39 -31.10
C PHE A 104 -2.73 -1.88 -30.05
N LEU A 105 -3.22 -2.72 -29.13
CA LEU A 105 -2.34 -3.39 -28.15
C LEU A 105 -1.39 -4.36 -28.85
N ASP A 106 -0.09 -4.20 -28.59
CA ASP A 106 0.94 -5.13 -29.03
C ASP A 106 0.99 -6.35 -28.09
N ARG A 107 0.23 -7.37 -28.47
CA ARG A 107 0.08 -8.58 -27.64
C ARG A 107 1.40 -9.29 -27.39
N GLU A 108 2.30 -9.31 -28.34
CA GLU A 108 3.60 -9.98 -28.23
C GLU A 108 4.44 -9.31 -27.12
N ARG A 109 4.58 -7.98 -27.18
CA ARG A 109 5.30 -7.21 -26.15
C ARG A 109 4.64 -7.30 -24.77
N ILE A 110 3.31 -7.32 -24.72
CA ILE A 110 2.57 -7.52 -23.48
C ILE A 110 2.89 -8.90 -22.91
N HIS A 111 2.86 -9.94 -23.70
CA HIS A 111 3.16 -11.31 -23.25
C HIS A 111 4.59 -11.42 -22.72
N ASP A 112 5.57 -10.87 -23.41
CA ASP A 112 6.97 -10.86 -22.97
C ASP A 112 7.13 -10.15 -21.62
N HIS A 113 6.50 -8.99 -21.48
CA HIS A 113 6.52 -8.22 -20.24
C HIS A 113 5.86 -8.98 -19.08
N VAL A 114 4.69 -9.54 -19.32
CA VAL A 114 3.94 -10.34 -18.34
C VAL A 114 4.73 -11.56 -17.89
N ASP A 115 5.36 -12.28 -18.82
CA ASP A 115 6.20 -13.46 -18.50
C ASP A 115 7.42 -13.08 -17.66
N GLN A 116 8.00 -11.89 -17.88
CA GLN A 116 9.05 -11.35 -17.02
C GLN A 116 8.54 -11.05 -15.62
N LEU A 117 7.35 -10.44 -15.47
CA LEU A 117 6.75 -10.17 -14.17
C LEU A 117 6.39 -11.45 -13.42
N ILE A 118 5.81 -12.45 -14.11
CA ILE A 118 5.48 -13.75 -13.52
C ILE A 118 6.74 -14.40 -12.93
N ARG A 119 7.86 -14.39 -13.67
CA ARG A 119 9.14 -14.91 -13.19
C ARG A 119 9.72 -14.06 -12.03
N LYS A 120 9.77 -12.73 -12.21
CA LYS A 120 10.37 -11.80 -11.23
C LYS A 120 9.69 -11.91 -9.87
N TYR A 121 8.36 -12.01 -9.85
CA TYR A 121 7.57 -12.06 -8.62
C TYR A 121 7.18 -13.48 -8.20
N SER A 122 7.75 -14.51 -8.86
CA SER A 122 7.52 -15.93 -8.56
C SER A 122 6.03 -16.28 -8.48
N ILE A 123 5.23 -15.79 -9.43
CA ILE A 123 3.79 -16.07 -9.50
C ILE A 123 3.61 -17.48 -10.03
N SER A 124 3.10 -18.40 -9.19
CA SER A 124 2.78 -19.75 -9.60
C SER A 124 1.43 -19.78 -10.34
N THR A 125 1.47 -20.07 -11.63
CA THR A 125 0.29 -20.10 -12.50
C THR A 125 0.49 -21.10 -13.63
N PRO A 126 -0.57 -21.81 -14.11
CA PRO A 126 -0.49 -22.66 -15.30
C PRO A 126 -0.13 -21.89 -16.57
N SER A 127 -0.65 -20.67 -16.72
CA SER A 127 -0.36 -19.80 -17.86
C SER A 127 -0.69 -18.34 -17.52
N ARG A 128 -0.20 -17.40 -18.33
CA ARG A 128 -0.57 -15.97 -18.24
C ARG A 128 -2.05 -15.72 -18.54
N GLU A 129 -2.72 -16.63 -19.23
CA GLU A 129 -4.14 -16.54 -19.58
C GLU A 129 -5.06 -17.04 -18.46
N THR A 130 -4.49 -17.57 -17.36
CA THR A 130 -5.26 -18.05 -16.22
C THR A 130 -6.02 -16.90 -15.55
N PRO A 131 -7.34 -17.00 -15.36
CA PRO A 131 -8.10 -16.02 -14.58
C PRO A 131 -7.57 -15.90 -13.15
N VAL A 132 -7.41 -14.66 -12.65
CA VAL A 132 -6.80 -14.40 -11.34
C VAL A 132 -7.54 -15.09 -10.19
N LYS A 133 -8.88 -15.24 -10.27
CA LYS A 133 -9.68 -15.95 -9.27
C LYS A 133 -9.30 -17.41 -9.03
N LEU A 134 -8.56 -18.02 -9.96
CA LEU A 134 -8.11 -19.41 -9.86
C LEU A 134 -6.74 -19.56 -9.17
N LEU A 135 -6.11 -18.46 -8.82
CA LEU A 135 -4.84 -18.46 -8.09
C LEU A 135 -5.05 -18.64 -6.58
N SER A 136 -4.02 -19.14 -5.89
CA SER A 136 -3.97 -19.08 -4.42
C SER A 136 -3.84 -17.64 -3.93
N GLY A 137 -4.23 -17.38 -2.67
CA GLY A 137 -4.14 -16.06 -2.05
C GLY A 137 -2.75 -15.43 -2.15
N GLY A 138 -1.69 -16.21 -1.92
CA GLY A 138 -0.31 -15.76 -2.06
C GLY A 138 0.04 -15.37 -3.51
N ASN A 139 -0.43 -16.12 -4.51
CA ASN A 139 -0.19 -15.78 -5.91
C ASN A 139 -1.02 -14.58 -6.39
N ILE A 140 -2.22 -14.39 -5.87
CA ILE A 140 -3.02 -13.18 -6.08
C ILE A 140 -2.26 -11.96 -5.55
N GLN A 141 -1.70 -12.06 -4.35
CA GLN A 141 -0.93 -10.96 -3.74
C GLN A 141 0.36 -10.66 -4.51
N ARG A 142 1.07 -11.69 -4.96
CA ARG A 142 2.26 -11.54 -5.83
C ARG A 142 1.91 -10.86 -7.15
N ALA A 143 0.79 -11.21 -7.78
CA ALA A 143 0.32 -10.58 -9.01
C ALA A 143 -0.04 -9.10 -8.77
N LEU A 144 -0.69 -8.79 -7.66
CA LEU A 144 -1.02 -7.42 -7.28
C LEU A 144 0.23 -6.58 -7.06
N LEU A 145 1.21 -7.08 -6.29
CA LEU A 145 2.49 -6.42 -6.07
C LEU A 145 3.28 -6.28 -7.38
N ALA A 146 3.30 -7.31 -8.23
CA ALA A 146 3.95 -7.26 -9.53
C ALA A 146 3.40 -6.12 -10.39
N ARG A 147 2.07 -5.95 -10.44
CA ARG A 147 1.44 -4.84 -11.16
C ARG A 147 1.81 -3.49 -10.57
N GLU A 148 1.69 -3.35 -9.25
CA GLU A 148 1.93 -2.06 -8.60
C GLU A 148 3.39 -1.62 -8.68
N LEU A 149 4.32 -2.57 -8.73
CA LEU A 149 5.76 -2.31 -8.77
C LEU A 149 6.37 -2.37 -10.19
N SER A 150 5.60 -2.79 -11.20
CA SER A 150 6.07 -2.94 -12.60
C SER A 150 6.65 -1.66 -13.18
N ASP A 151 6.08 -0.53 -12.81
CA ASP A 151 6.43 0.80 -13.30
C ASP A 151 7.43 1.52 -12.39
N SER A 152 7.98 0.82 -11.41
CA SER A 152 8.92 1.36 -10.42
C SER A 152 8.43 2.67 -9.78
N PRO A 153 7.22 2.73 -9.19
CA PRO A 153 6.70 3.95 -8.60
C PRO A 153 7.59 4.39 -7.43
N PRO A 154 7.86 5.70 -7.25
CA PRO A 154 8.64 6.21 -6.12
C PRO A 154 7.94 6.00 -4.77
N VAL A 155 6.62 5.88 -4.75
CA VAL A 155 5.82 5.67 -3.54
C VAL A 155 4.95 4.43 -3.69
N LEU A 156 4.98 3.55 -2.69
CA LEU A 156 4.08 2.41 -2.55
C LEU A 156 3.27 2.56 -1.26
N ILE A 157 1.95 2.44 -1.37
CA ILE A 157 1.05 2.32 -0.23
C ILE A 157 0.62 0.86 -0.16
N ALA A 158 0.84 0.21 0.98
CA ALA A 158 0.46 -1.18 1.19
C ALA A 158 -0.42 -1.31 2.42
N THR A 159 -1.64 -1.82 2.24
CA THR A 159 -2.61 -2.00 3.32
C THR A 159 -2.78 -3.48 3.58
N HIS A 160 -2.49 -3.93 4.81
CA HIS A 160 -2.58 -5.33 5.25
C HIS A 160 -2.01 -6.34 4.23
N PRO A 161 -0.77 -6.12 3.73
CA PRO A 161 -0.27 -6.84 2.55
C PRO A 161 -0.11 -8.33 2.75
N THR A 162 0.04 -8.80 3.99
CA THR A 162 0.26 -10.21 4.33
C THR A 162 -0.94 -10.88 4.98
N SER A 163 -2.03 -10.14 5.22
CA SER A 163 -3.21 -10.66 5.93
C SER A 163 -3.74 -11.96 5.31
N GLY A 164 -3.87 -13.03 6.12
CA GLY A 164 -4.43 -14.32 5.70
C GLY A 164 -3.58 -15.04 4.64
N LEU A 165 -2.27 -14.85 4.63
CA LEU A 165 -1.31 -15.58 3.81
C LEU A 165 -0.59 -16.66 4.63
N ASP A 166 0.00 -17.62 3.91
CA ASP A 166 0.93 -18.58 4.50
C ASP A 166 2.30 -17.94 4.77
N VAL A 167 3.09 -18.58 5.65
CA VAL A 167 4.40 -18.07 6.10
C VAL A 167 5.34 -17.79 4.93
N GLY A 168 5.40 -18.67 3.93
CA GLY A 168 6.30 -18.48 2.80
C GLY A 168 5.90 -17.29 1.91
N ALA A 169 4.61 -16.99 1.82
CA ALA A 169 4.13 -15.80 1.12
C ALA A 169 4.42 -14.52 1.93
N ILE A 170 4.30 -14.57 3.26
CA ILE A 170 4.64 -13.45 4.17
C ILE A 170 6.13 -13.11 4.04
N GLU A 171 7.02 -14.09 4.20
CA GLU A 171 8.47 -13.91 4.07
C GLU A 171 8.85 -13.28 2.73
N PHE A 172 8.27 -13.80 1.63
CA PHE A 172 8.51 -13.22 0.31
C PHE A 172 8.13 -11.74 0.21
N ILE A 173 6.98 -11.34 0.78
CA ILE A 173 6.50 -9.95 0.74
C ILE A 173 7.39 -9.06 1.60
N TRP A 174 7.79 -9.52 2.78
CA TRP A 174 8.69 -8.79 3.66
C TRP A 174 10.04 -8.53 3.00
N ASP A 175 10.66 -9.57 2.43
CA ASP A 175 11.89 -9.43 1.65
C ASP A 175 11.75 -8.48 0.47
N LEU A 176 10.60 -8.53 -0.22
CA LEU A 176 10.32 -7.64 -1.33
C LEU A 176 10.24 -6.19 -0.85
N PHE A 177 9.55 -5.90 0.26
CA PHE A 177 9.43 -4.53 0.78
C PHE A 177 10.77 -3.97 1.24
N ILE A 178 11.60 -4.78 1.91
CA ILE A 178 12.96 -4.39 2.31
C ILE A 178 13.79 -4.05 1.05
N LYS A 179 13.77 -4.91 0.03
CA LYS A 179 14.48 -4.65 -1.24
C LYS A 179 13.98 -3.38 -1.93
N GLU A 180 12.68 -3.17 -1.99
CA GLU A 180 12.10 -1.98 -2.63
C GLU A 180 12.45 -0.70 -1.86
N ARG A 181 12.43 -0.73 -0.51
CA ARG A 181 12.93 0.36 0.32
C ARG A 181 14.41 0.66 0.02
N ASP A 182 15.24 -0.36 -0.04
CA ASP A 182 16.69 -0.22 -0.26
C ASP A 182 17.03 0.33 -1.66
N THR A 183 16.10 0.23 -2.61
CA THR A 183 16.22 0.93 -3.91
C THR A 183 15.88 2.43 -3.83
N GLY A 184 15.50 2.93 -2.67
CA GLY A 184 15.11 4.32 -2.46
C GLY A 184 13.61 4.59 -2.54
N ARG A 185 12.75 3.55 -2.58
CA ARG A 185 11.30 3.71 -2.59
C ARG A 185 10.78 4.14 -1.22
N ALA A 186 9.84 5.08 -1.20
CA ALA A 186 9.05 5.39 -0.02
C ALA A 186 7.89 4.39 0.11
N ILE A 187 7.72 3.76 1.27
CA ILE A 187 6.65 2.80 1.51
C ILE A 187 5.82 3.25 2.70
N LEU A 188 4.51 3.43 2.49
CA LEU A 188 3.53 3.61 3.56
C LEU A 188 2.86 2.26 3.81
N LEU A 189 3.23 1.62 4.92
CA LEU A 189 2.71 0.31 5.33
C LEU A 189 1.61 0.49 6.37
N ILE A 190 0.39 0.11 6.06
CA ILE A 190 -0.72 0.09 7.01
C ILE A 190 -0.97 -1.35 7.42
N SER A 191 -0.86 -1.64 8.72
CA SER A 191 -1.13 -2.98 9.25
C SER A 191 -1.65 -2.91 10.69
N GLU A 192 -2.49 -3.88 11.05
CA GLU A 192 -2.91 -4.16 12.42
C GLU A 192 -2.00 -5.20 13.08
N ASP A 193 -1.19 -5.89 12.27
CA ASP A 193 -0.22 -6.87 12.73
C ASP A 193 1.03 -6.16 13.26
N LEU A 194 1.20 -6.20 14.58
CA LEU A 194 2.34 -5.55 15.24
C LEU A 194 3.67 -6.23 14.90
N GLU A 195 3.67 -7.54 14.62
CA GLU A 195 4.90 -8.25 14.21
C GLU A 195 5.35 -7.72 12.83
N GLU A 196 4.44 -7.60 11.86
CA GLU A 196 4.73 -7.02 10.55
C GLU A 196 5.25 -5.58 10.66
N ILE A 197 4.54 -4.74 11.43
CA ILE A 197 4.90 -3.34 11.64
C ILE A 197 6.29 -3.20 12.28
N MET A 198 6.56 -3.97 13.33
CA MET A 198 7.84 -3.92 14.05
C MET A 198 9.00 -4.44 13.19
N ALA A 199 8.76 -5.49 12.39
CA ALA A 199 9.80 -6.10 11.56
C ALA A 199 10.21 -5.26 10.34
N LEU A 200 9.27 -4.53 9.75
CA LEU A 200 9.49 -3.86 8.46
C LEU A 200 9.73 -2.36 8.58
N SER A 201 9.18 -1.70 9.60
CA SER A 201 9.15 -0.23 9.63
C SER A 201 10.44 0.39 10.13
N ASP A 202 10.85 1.48 9.52
CA ASP A 202 11.92 2.35 10.03
C ASP A 202 11.36 3.31 11.11
N ARG A 203 10.11 3.72 10.94
CA ARG A 203 9.31 4.51 11.90
C ARG A 203 7.88 3.99 11.91
N ILE A 204 7.22 4.12 13.06
CA ILE A 204 5.84 3.69 13.27
C ILE A 204 5.02 4.88 13.75
N ALA A 205 4.03 5.28 12.96
CA ALA A 205 2.98 6.21 13.37
C ALA A 205 1.81 5.40 13.95
N VAL A 206 1.36 5.74 15.15
CA VAL A 206 0.20 5.09 15.77
C VAL A 206 -1.03 5.96 15.56
N LEU A 207 -2.05 5.37 14.93
CA LEU A 207 -3.32 6.04 14.62
C LEU A 207 -4.40 5.56 15.59
N PHE A 208 -5.03 6.51 16.26
CA PHE A 208 -6.15 6.29 17.17
C PHE A 208 -7.22 7.35 16.98
N GLU A 209 -8.47 6.95 16.80
CA GLU A 209 -9.64 7.85 16.57
C GLU A 209 -9.40 8.95 15.50
N GLY A 210 -8.67 8.61 14.44
CA GLY A 210 -8.36 9.51 13.33
C GLY A 210 -7.20 10.48 13.58
N GLU A 211 -6.47 10.34 14.68
CA GLU A 211 -5.33 11.18 15.04
C GLU A 211 -4.04 10.36 15.13
N VAL A 212 -2.91 10.96 14.78
CA VAL A 212 -1.59 10.35 15.05
C VAL A 212 -1.21 10.66 16.49
N VAL A 213 -1.25 9.63 17.33
CA VAL A 213 -1.02 9.76 18.79
C VAL A 213 0.44 9.59 19.18
N GLY A 214 1.29 9.16 18.26
CA GLY A 214 2.72 9.05 18.45
C GLY A 214 3.42 8.57 17.19
N ILE A 215 4.70 8.93 17.05
CA ILE A 215 5.61 8.39 16.05
C ILE A 215 6.83 7.86 16.81
N VAL A 216 7.10 6.57 16.69
CA VAL A 216 8.16 5.86 17.44
C VAL A 216 9.06 5.11 16.47
N LYS A 217 10.24 4.71 16.93
CA LYS A 217 11.09 3.77 16.19
C LYS A 217 10.96 2.37 16.79
N PRO A 218 10.96 1.32 15.95
CA PRO A 218 10.87 -0.05 16.44
C PRO A 218 11.92 -0.41 17.53
N GLN A 219 13.12 0.16 17.41
CA GLN A 219 14.24 -0.09 18.34
C GLN A 219 14.06 0.61 19.72
N GLU A 220 13.15 1.59 19.80
CA GLU A 220 12.93 2.44 20.97
C GLU A 220 11.60 2.13 21.67
N THR A 221 10.86 1.08 21.21
CA THR A 221 9.52 0.75 21.71
C THR A 221 9.31 -0.77 21.76
N THR A 222 8.22 -1.20 22.39
CA THR A 222 7.80 -2.61 22.42
C THR A 222 6.40 -2.77 21.81
N PRO A 223 6.02 -4.00 21.39
CA PRO A 223 4.66 -4.27 20.90
C PRO A 223 3.57 -3.87 21.90
N GLU A 224 3.84 -4.07 23.20
CA GLU A 224 2.90 -3.71 24.27
C GLU A 224 2.69 -2.19 24.36
N GLN A 225 3.77 -1.41 24.21
CA GLN A 225 3.69 0.05 24.21
C GLN A 225 2.91 0.57 23.01
N ILE A 226 3.14 0.01 21.81
CA ILE A 226 2.35 0.35 20.62
C ILE A 226 0.90 -0.05 20.83
N GLY A 227 0.62 -1.24 21.36
CA GLY A 227 -0.72 -1.70 21.69
C GLY A 227 -1.47 -0.77 22.64
N LEU A 228 -0.80 -0.26 23.67
CA LEU A 228 -1.37 0.74 24.59
C LEU A 228 -1.71 2.05 23.88
N LEU A 229 -0.85 2.55 23.00
CA LEU A 229 -1.12 3.74 22.19
C LEU A 229 -2.30 3.49 21.24
N MET A 230 -2.39 2.32 20.61
CA MET A 230 -3.51 1.91 19.74
C MET A 230 -4.83 1.82 20.49
N ALA A 231 -4.79 1.57 21.83
CA ALA A 231 -5.94 1.53 22.73
C ALA A 231 -6.29 2.91 23.33
N GLY A 232 -5.51 3.96 23.03
CA GLY A 232 -5.77 5.31 23.52
C GLY A 232 -5.25 5.62 24.92
N ALA A 233 -4.38 4.78 25.49
CA ALA A 233 -3.86 4.95 26.86
C ALA A 233 -3.08 6.28 27.09
N HIS A 234 -2.68 6.98 26.03
CA HIS A 234 -2.04 8.30 26.12
C HIS A 234 -2.96 9.42 26.62
N ARG A 235 -4.29 9.23 26.59
CA ARG A 235 -5.27 10.23 27.07
C ARG A 235 -5.40 10.25 28.60
N GLU A 236 -5.05 9.17 29.30
CA GLU A 236 -5.15 9.10 30.76
C GLU A 236 -4.09 9.92 31.49
N SER A 237 -2.93 10.16 30.84
CA SER A 237 -1.85 10.97 31.43
C SER A 237 -2.03 12.49 31.32
N SER A 238 -2.97 12.97 30.50
CA SER A 238 -3.24 14.41 30.32
C SER A 238 -4.52 14.89 31.01
N GLY A 239 -5.30 13.98 31.64
CA GLY A 239 -6.57 14.28 32.29
C GLY A 239 -6.53 14.46 33.82
N GLY A 240 -5.36 14.39 34.43
CA GLY A 240 -5.20 14.37 35.89
C GLY A 240 -4.51 15.60 36.48
N VAL A 241 -5.04 16.82 36.25
CA VAL A 241 -4.83 17.98 37.16
C VAL A 241 -6.10 18.82 37.12
N GLN A 242 -6.96 18.61 38.08
CA GLN A 242 -7.86 19.62 38.59
C GLN A 242 -7.41 20.08 39.98
#